data_dcc8422dff1bb25e078a133e4bc891df
#
_entry.id   dcc8422dff1bb25e078a133e4bc891df
#
_cell.length_a   1.000
_cell.length_b   1.000
_cell.length_c   1.000
_cell.angle_alpha   90.00
_cell.angle_beta   90.00
_cell.angle_gamma   90.00
#
_symmetry.space_group_name_H-M   'P 1'
#
loop_
_entity.id
_entity.type
_entity.pdbx_description
1 polymer ?
#
loop_
_entity_poly.entity_id
_entity_poly.type
_entity_poly.pdbx_seq_one_letter_code
_entity_poly.pdbx_strand_id
1 'polypeptide(L)'
;MPQRVQKIVVTMDVQKDAQITVPAVISGTNATVDSSKMSDALDKLADNGLLTVDASNSSSTGLSFTLPSADVRKPADKNVKLELITALGSVTLDAASLKGFGGGLFRPNAPITREQFVAILYRYAAYKGLQTTASASLSAFADAASVSGWAVDAVRWAVGSGLMNGKNGRIDPAGLTTRAEAAALLHHCLA
;
A
#
# COMPACT_ATOMS: atom_id res chain seq x y z
N MET A 1 57.52 0.28 26.60
CA MET A 1 56.11 0.72 26.62
C MET A 1 55.42 0.12 25.42
N PRO A 2 54.33 -0.67 25.55
CA PRO A 2 53.63 -1.22 24.38
C PRO A 2 52.89 -0.11 23.68
N GLN A 3 53.11 -0.01 22.37
CA GLN A 3 52.34 0.88 21.48
C GLN A 3 50.87 0.43 21.43
N ARG A 4 49.99 1.34 21.81
CA ARG A 4 48.54 1.14 21.73
C ARG A 4 48.13 1.19 20.26
N VAL A 5 47.76 0.04 19.69
CA VAL A 5 47.19 -0.05 18.33
C VAL A 5 45.84 0.68 18.37
N GLN A 6 45.76 1.83 17.74
CA GLN A 6 44.48 2.52 17.51
C GLN A 6 43.77 1.79 16.38
N LYS A 7 42.58 1.22 16.69
CA LYS A 7 41.68 0.65 15.69
C LYS A 7 41.03 1.80 14.88
N ILE A 8 41.48 1.96 13.65
CA ILE A 8 40.82 2.89 12.71
C ILE A 8 39.58 2.17 12.18
N VAL A 9 38.40 2.65 12.56
CA VAL A 9 37.12 2.20 11.96
C VAL A 9 36.83 3.14 10.79
N VAL A 10 36.99 2.65 9.56
CA VAL A 10 36.55 3.32 8.36
C VAL A 10 35.10 2.95 8.12
N THR A 11 34.20 3.84 8.42
CA THR A 11 32.80 3.75 8.00
C THR A 11 32.71 4.30 6.57
N MET A 12 32.47 3.43 5.61
CA MET A 12 32.08 3.88 4.26
C MET A 12 30.58 4.12 4.28
N ASP A 13 30.18 5.39 4.16
CA ASP A 13 28.79 5.75 3.82
C ASP A 13 28.55 5.32 2.38
N VAL A 14 27.74 4.28 2.21
CA VAL A 14 27.23 3.89 0.89
C VAL A 14 26.16 4.90 0.53
N GLN A 15 26.47 5.79 -0.40
CA GLN A 15 25.49 6.73 -0.93
C GLN A 15 24.40 5.95 -1.63
N LYS A 16 23.15 6.13 -1.17
CA LYS A 16 21.97 5.46 -1.74
C LYS A 16 21.32 6.35 -2.81
N ASP A 17 20.79 5.71 -3.83
CA ASP A 17 20.16 6.40 -4.96
C ASP A 17 18.77 6.94 -4.57
N ALA A 18 18.47 8.17 -4.96
CA ALA A 18 17.16 8.77 -4.74
C ALA A 18 16.08 8.19 -5.67
N GLN A 19 16.50 7.65 -6.83
CA GLN A 19 15.61 7.02 -7.81
C GLN A 19 16.31 5.83 -8.44
N ILE A 20 15.59 4.71 -8.58
CA ILE A 20 16.05 3.52 -9.28
C ILE A 20 14.93 3.01 -10.18
N THR A 21 15.28 2.62 -11.42
CA THR A 21 14.35 2.03 -12.37
C THR A 21 14.65 0.55 -12.56
N VAL A 22 13.63 -0.29 -12.47
CA VAL A 22 13.69 -1.73 -12.74
C VAL A 22 12.79 -2.05 -13.93
N PRO A 23 13.32 -2.68 -14.98
CA PRO A 23 12.51 -3.06 -16.13
C PRO A 23 11.56 -4.20 -15.79
N ALA A 24 10.32 -4.10 -16.25
CA ALA A 24 9.36 -5.20 -16.19
C ALA A 24 9.58 -6.20 -17.33
N VAL A 25 9.30 -7.46 -17.05
CA VAL A 25 9.20 -8.52 -18.05
C VAL A 25 7.74 -8.63 -18.48
N ILE A 26 7.47 -8.41 -19.76
CA ILE A 26 6.12 -8.40 -20.32
C ILE A 26 5.78 -9.76 -20.92
N SER A 27 4.64 -10.31 -20.52
CA SER A 27 4.04 -11.51 -21.11
C SER A 27 2.54 -11.29 -21.33
N GLY A 28 2.15 -10.98 -22.55
CA GLY A 28 0.78 -10.58 -22.89
C GLY A 28 0.36 -9.30 -22.14
N THR A 29 -0.65 -9.41 -21.29
CA THR A 29 -1.14 -8.32 -20.43
C THR A 29 -0.51 -8.31 -19.04
N ASN A 30 0.45 -9.19 -18.75
CA ASN A 30 1.12 -9.27 -17.46
C ASN A 30 2.51 -8.63 -17.52
N ALA A 31 2.77 -7.73 -16.58
CA ALA A 31 4.09 -7.15 -16.30
C ALA A 31 4.59 -7.71 -14.96
N THR A 32 5.71 -8.41 -14.99
CA THR A 32 6.34 -8.98 -13.80
C THR A 32 7.71 -8.37 -13.60
N VAL A 33 8.19 -8.36 -12.36
CA VAL A 33 9.55 -7.92 -12.03
C VAL A 33 10.31 -9.10 -11.45
N ASP A 34 11.56 -9.24 -11.86
CA ASP A 34 12.46 -10.23 -11.27
C ASP A 34 12.75 -9.88 -9.81
N SER A 35 12.54 -10.86 -8.89
CA SER A 35 12.68 -10.65 -7.45
C SER A 35 14.09 -10.24 -7.04
N SER A 36 15.13 -10.76 -7.69
CA SER A 36 16.51 -10.41 -7.35
C SER A 36 16.81 -8.96 -7.73
N LYS A 37 16.41 -8.52 -8.92
CA LYS A 37 16.57 -7.14 -9.38
C LYS A 37 15.78 -6.16 -8.53
N MET A 38 14.56 -6.54 -8.12
CA MET A 38 13.74 -5.74 -7.22
C MET A 38 14.40 -5.59 -5.85
N SER A 39 14.89 -6.70 -5.27
CA SER A 39 15.56 -6.66 -3.97
C SER A 39 16.83 -5.82 -4.01
N ASP A 40 17.67 -6.00 -5.03
CA ASP A 40 18.90 -5.21 -5.22
C ASP A 40 18.62 -3.72 -5.39
N ALA A 41 17.57 -3.36 -6.12
CA ALA A 41 17.14 -1.98 -6.28
C ALA A 41 16.71 -1.38 -4.94
N LEU A 42 15.91 -2.11 -4.16
CA LEU A 42 15.43 -1.65 -2.85
C LEU A 42 16.53 -1.50 -1.82
N ASP A 43 17.57 -2.33 -1.87
CA ASP A 43 18.71 -2.24 -0.97
C ASP A 43 19.59 -1.01 -1.25
N LYS A 44 19.66 -0.58 -2.53
CA LYS A 44 20.38 0.61 -3.00
C LYS A 44 19.58 1.91 -2.86
N LEU A 45 18.24 1.81 -2.83
CA LEU A 45 17.36 2.97 -2.80
C LEU A 45 17.41 3.69 -1.45
N ALA A 46 17.46 5.03 -1.50
CA ALA A 46 17.39 5.88 -0.32
C ALA A 46 16.00 5.83 0.32
N ASP A 47 15.92 6.21 1.59
CA ASP A 47 14.65 6.46 2.27
C ASP A 47 13.94 7.64 1.59
N ASN A 48 12.63 7.58 1.45
CA ASN A 48 11.80 8.49 0.66
C ASN A 48 12.14 8.51 -0.85
N GLY A 49 12.86 7.51 -1.35
CA GLY A 49 13.24 7.40 -2.76
C GLY A 49 12.08 7.00 -3.67
N LEU A 50 12.32 7.03 -4.98
CA LEU A 50 11.39 6.62 -6.03
C LEU A 50 11.87 5.33 -6.67
N LEU A 51 11.07 4.25 -6.55
CA LEU A 51 11.27 3.01 -7.28
C LEU A 51 10.36 3.01 -8.50
N THR A 52 10.93 2.99 -9.69
CA THR A 52 10.19 2.94 -10.95
C THR A 52 10.19 1.53 -11.51
N VAL A 53 9.03 0.98 -11.82
CA VAL A 53 8.87 -0.26 -12.60
C VAL A 53 8.47 0.13 -14.02
N ASP A 54 9.36 -0.12 -14.97
CA ASP A 54 9.20 0.32 -16.35
C ASP A 54 8.67 -0.82 -17.23
N ALA A 55 7.46 -0.65 -17.72
CA ALA A 55 6.77 -1.47 -18.72
C ALA A 55 6.38 -0.66 -19.96
N SER A 56 7.08 0.44 -20.25
CA SER A 56 6.80 1.34 -21.37
C SER A 56 6.97 0.66 -22.74
N ASN A 57 7.70 -0.46 -22.79
CA ASN A 57 7.87 -1.28 -23.99
C ASN A 57 6.68 -2.19 -24.32
N SER A 58 5.63 -2.18 -23.50
CA SER A 58 4.39 -2.93 -23.78
C SER A 58 3.50 -2.18 -24.75
N SER A 59 3.00 -2.87 -25.77
CA SER A 59 1.95 -2.35 -26.67
C SER A 59 0.53 -2.58 -26.14
N SER A 60 0.36 -3.20 -24.98
CA SER A 60 -0.94 -3.49 -24.40
C SER A 60 -1.60 -2.24 -23.81
N THR A 61 -2.90 -2.06 -24.05
CA THR A 61 -3.72 -0.97 -23.48
C THR A 61 -4.12 -1.21 -22.04
N GLY A 62 -3.88 -2.41 -21.50
CA GLY A 62 -4.14 -2.74 -20.10
C GLY A 62 -3.08 -3.71 -19.60
N LEU A 63 -2.34 -3.33 -18.56
CA LEU A 63 -1.33 -4.15 -17.93
C LEU A 63 -1.72 -4.49 -16.50
N SER A 64 -1.48 -5.74 -16.14
CA SER A 64 -1.53 -6.21 -14.76
C SER A 64 -0.10 -6.34 -14.25
N PHE A 65 0.26 -5.55 -13.24
CA PHE A 65 1.58 -5.63 -12.62
C PHE A 65 1.57 -6.67 -11.49
N THR A 66 2.51 -7.60 -11.56
CA THR A 66 2.75 -8.57 -10.49
C THR A 66 4.12 -8.29 -9.87
N LEU A 67 4.11 -7.85 -8.62
CA LEU A 67 5.32 -7.58 -7.85
C LEU A 67 5.54 -8.70 -6.83
N PRO A 68 6.80 -9.12 -6.58
CA PRO A 68 7.11 -10.12 -5.57
C PRO A 68 6.69 -9.65 -4.17
N SER A 69 5.99 -10.49 -3.44
CA SER A 69 5.37 -10.12 -2.15
C SER A 69 6.38 -9.75 -1.05
N ALA A 70 7.56 -10.38 -1.05
CA ALA A 70 8.62 -10.08 -0.11
C ALA A 70 9.19 -8.67 -0.31
N ASP A 71 9.17 -8.18 -1.55
CA ASP A 71 9.78 -6.93 -1.95
C ASP A 71 8.86 -5.72 -1.77
N VAL A 72 7.54 -5.94 -1.61
CA VAL A 72 6.57 -4.86 -1.38
C VAL A 72 6.60 -4.33 0.06
N ARG A 73 7.12 -5.08 1.03
CA ARG A 73 7.20 -4.67 2.44
C ARG A 73 8.35 -3.72 2.72
N LYS A 74 9.54 -4.00 2.17
CA LYS A 74 10.75 -3.17 2.35
C LYS A 74 10.53 -1.71 1.96
N PRO A 75 9.87 -1.38 0.82
CA PRO A 75 9.58 0.00 0.43
C PRO A 75 8.68 0.74 1.43
N ALA A 76 7.73 0.03 2.04
CA ALA A 76 6.83 0.64 3.00
C ALA A 76 7.53 1.11 4.28
N ASP A 77 8.57 0.38 4.71
CA ASP A 77 9.35 0.73 5.90
C ASP A 77 10.30 1.91 5.63
N LYS A 78 10.70 2.10 4.36
CA LYS A 78 11.54 3.21 3.90
C LYS A 78 10.75 4.42 3.40
N ASN A 79 9.42 4.40 3.45
CA ASN A 79 8.55 5.45 2.88
C ASN A 79 8.83 5.72 1.39
N VAL A 80 9.11 4.68 0.63
CA VAL A 80 9.42 4.74 -0.80
C VAL A 80 8.14 4.98 -1.61
N LYS A 81 8.24 5.74 -2.70
CA LYS A 81 7.20 5.84 -3.73
C LYS A 81 7.45 4.78 -4.80
N LEU A 82 6.39 4.14 -5.25
CA LEU A 82 6.41 3.19 -6.36
C LEU A 82 5.76 3.84 -7.58
N GLU A 83 6.50 3.97 -8.66
CA GLU A 83 5.97 4.42 -9.95
C GLU A 83 5.90 3.24 -10.91
N LEU A 84 4.75 3.07 -11.54
CA LEU A 84 4.52 2.08 -12.60
C LEU A 84 4.38 2.83 -13.93
N ILE A 85 5.32 2.62 -14.85
CA ILE A 85 5.33 3.26 -16.17
C ILE A 85 4.80 2.28 -17.22
N THR A 86 3.91 2.78 -18.08
CA THR A 86 3.40 2.09 -19.27
C THR A 86 3.56 2.98 -20.50
N ALA A 87 3.34 2.46 -21.70
CA ALA A 87 3.31 3.27 -22.92
C ALA A 87 2.23 4.37 -22.90
N LEU A 88 1.19 4.24 -22.06
CA LEU A 88 0.08 5.18 -21.96
C LEU A 88 0.25 6.24 -20.85
N GLY A 89 1.28 6.12 -20.01
CA GLY A 89 1.53 7.00 -18.89
C GLY A 89 2.03 6.28 -17.66
N SER A 90 2.14 7.01 -16.54
CA SER A 90 2.59 6.45 -15.27
C SER A 90 1.59 6.66 -14.14
N VAL A 91 1.66 5.77 -13.15
CA VAL A 91 0.93 5.87 -11.88
C VAL A 91 1.91 5.78 -10.75
N THR A 92 1.91 6.77 -9.87
CA THR A 92 2.74 6.77 -8.65
C THR A 92 1.90 6.38 -7.44
N LEU A 93 2.37 5.40 -6.69
CA LEU A 93 1.75 4.87 -5.49
C LEU A 93 2.69 5.05 -4.30
N ASP A 94 2.15 5.41 -3.15
CA ASP A 94 2.87 5.31 -1.89
C ASP A 94 3.00 3.84 -1.48
N ALA A 95 4.23 3.36 -1.27
CA ALA A 95 4.44 2.00 -0.83
C ALA A 95 3.79 1.71 0.54
N ALA A 96 3.65 2.74 1.39
CA ALA A 96 2.91 2.63 2.64
C ALA A 96 1.42 2.29 2.43
N SER A 97 0.81 2.75 1.33
CA SER A 97 -0.57 2.40 0.96
C SER A 97 -0.69 0.95 0.47
N LEU A 98 0.42 0.34 0.03
CA LEU A 98 0.48 -1.04 -0.44
C LEU A 98 0.60 -2.07 0.70
N LYS A 99 0.55 -1.67 1.96
CA LYS A 99 0.45 -2.58 3.13
C LYS A 99 -0.85 -3.41 3.12
N GLY A 100 -1.36 -3.73 1.93
CA GLY A 100 -2.58 -4.45 1.65
C GLY A 100 -2.74 -5.76 2.43
N PHE A 101 -3.45 -6.65 1.92
CA PHE A 101 -3.80 -7.97 2.43
C PHE A 101 -2.60 -8.71 3.04
N GLY A 102 -2.61 -9.11 4.26
CA GLY A 102 -1.52 -9.85 4.91
C GLY A 102 -0.81 -10.85 3.97
N GLY A 103 0.42 -11.27 4.31
CA GLY A 103 1.21 -12.16 3.46
C GLY A 103 1.97 -11.47 2.31
N GLY A 104 1.92 -10.11 2.21
CA GLY A 104 2.62 -9.36 1.16
C GLY A 104 1.99 -9.48 -0.22
N LEU A 105 0.70 -9.80 -0.30
CA LEU A 105 -0.02 -9.94 -1.55
C LEU A 105 -0.77 -8.65 -1.87
N PHE A 106 -0.46 -8.03 -3.00
CA PHE A 106 -1.30 -7.04 -3.65
C PHE A 106 -2.16 -7.75 -4.68
N ARG A 107 -3.48 -7.80 -4.46
CA ARG A 107 -4.45 -8.47 -5.33
C ARG A 107 -5.38 -7.44 -5.97
N PRO A 108 -4.96 -6.72 -7.03
CA PRO A 108 -5.73 -5.60 -7.59
C PRO A 108 -7.08 -6.03 -8.17
N ASN A 109 -7.19 -7.27 -8.62
CA ASN A 109 -8.40 -7.81 -9.23
C ASN A 109 -9.24 -8.67 -8.26
N ALA A 110 -8.80 -8.82 -7.00
CA ALA A 110 -9.59 -9.56 -6.01
C ALA A 110 -10.75 -8.71 -5.51
N PRO A 111 -11.91 -9.32 -5.23
CA PRO A 111 -12.97 -8.65 -4.51
C PRO A 111 -12.46 -8.10 -3.17
N ILE A 112 -12.89 -6.90 -2.80
CA ILE A 112 -12.50 -6.25 -1.56
C ILE A 112 -13.63 -6.34 -0.55
N THR A 113 -13.31 -6.70 0.70
CA THR A 113 -14.31 -6.69 1.77
C THR A 113 -14.54 -5.26 2.30
N ARG A 114 -15.64 -5.07 3.02
CA ARG A 114 -16.01 -3.76 3.58
C ARG A 114 -14.96 -3.27 4.57
N GLU A 115 -14.47 -4.12 5.47
CA GLU A 115 -13.41 -3.75 6.41
C GLU A 115 -12.08 -3.45 5.72
N GLN A 116 -11.74 -4.17 4.65
CA GLN A 116 -10.53 -3.93 3.86
C GLN A 116 -10.59 -2.58 3.14
N PHE A 117 -11.72 -2.29 2.50
CA PHE A 117 -11.91 -1.01 1.81
C PHE A 117 -11.82 0.17 2.78
N VAL A 118 -12.49 0.08 3.91
CA VAL A 118 -12.47 1.12 4.95
C VAL A 118 -11.07 1.30 5.54
N ALA A 119 -10.31 0.22 5.73
CA ALA A 119 -8.94 0.32 6.21
C ALA A 119 -7.99 1.00 5.21
N ILE A 120 -8.21 0.81 3.91
CA ILE A 120 -7.48 1.55 2.86
C ILE A 120 -7.88 3.03 2.90
N LEU A 121 -9.17 3.32 2.99
CA LEU A 121 -9.68 4.68 3.03
C LEU A 121 -9.19 5.47 4.25
N TYR A 122 -9.16 4.82 5.43
CA TYR A 122 -8.63 5.38 6.67
C TYR A 122 -7.15 5.80 6.52
N ARG A 123 -6.34 4.91 5.97
CA ARG A 123 -4.91 5.19 5.71
C ARG A 123 -4.72 6.31 4.68
N TYR A 124 -5.55 6.31 3.63
CA TYR A 124 -5.53 7.38 2.63
C TYR A 124 -5.93 8.74 3.23
N ALA A 125 -6.97 8.76 4.07
CA ALA A 125 -7.39 9.97 4.79
C ALA A 125 -6.26 10.52 5.67
N ALA A 126 -5.60 9.66 6.45
CA ALA A 126 -4.45 10.04 7.27
C ALA A 126 -3.29 10.59 6.41
N TYR A 127 -2.98 9.94 5.30
CA TYR A 127 -1.95 10.39 4.36
C TYR A 127 -2.26 11.77 3.76
N LYS A 128 -3.52 12.05 3.46
CA LYS A 128 -3.98 13.34 2.95
C LYS A 128 -4.13 14.42 4.03
N GLY A 129 -3.87 14.10 5.30
CA GLY A 129 -4.07 15.01 6.41
C GLY A 129 -5.54 15.30 6.71
N LEU A 130 -6.46 14.46 6.22
CA LEU A 130 -7.87 14.56 6.55
C LEU A 130 -8.11 14.12 8.00
N GLN A 131 -9.26 14.55 8.58
CA GLN A 131 -9.60 14.22 9.96
C GLN A 131 -9.83 12.71 10.14
N THR A 132 -8.98 12.08 10.95
CA THR A 132 -9.07 10.65 11.28
C THR A 132 -9.31 10.40 12.78
N THR A 133 -9.62 11.46 13.54
CA THR A 133 -9.83 11.40 14.99
C THR A 133 -11.23 10.96 15.40
N ALA A 134 -12.23 11.02 14.49
CA ALA A 134 -13.56 10.51 14.75
C ALA A 134 -13.50 9.02 15.13
N SER A 135 -14.25 8.64 16.17
CA SER A 135 -14.31 7.24 16.61
C SER A 135 -15.63 6.98 17.29
N ALA A 136 -16.31 5.90 16.90
CA ALA A 136 -17.55 5.47 17.53
C ALA A 136 -17.43 4.08 18.15
N SER A 137 -18.27 3.82 19.15
CA SER A 137 -18.44 2.46 19.67
C SER A 137 -19.14 1.60 18.62
N LEU A 138 -18.67 0.37 18.44
CA LEU A 138 -19.30 -0.59 17.54
C LEU A 138 -20.37 -1.46 18.23
N SER A 139 -20.61 -1.24 19.53
CA SER A 139 -21.52 -2.07 20.35
C SER A 139 -22.98 -2.07 19.87
N ALA A 140 -23.38 -1.08 19.08
CA ALA A 140 -24.70 -1.02 18.47
C ALA A 140 -24.90 -2.01 17.31
N PHE A 141 -23.82 -2.62 16.81
CA PHE A 141 -23.86 -3.55 15.69
C PHE A 141 -23.77 -4.98 16.16
N ALA A 142 -24.71 -5.82 15.70
CA ALA A 142 -24.82 -7.21 16.13
C ALA A 142 -23.59 -8.07 15.80
N ASP A 143 -22.79 -7.65 14.82
CA ASP A 143 -21.59 -8.33 14.33
C ASP A 143 -20.29 -7.58 14.61
N ALA A 144 -20.28 -6.68 15.59
CA ALA A 144 -19.10 -5.92 15.97
C ALA A 144 -17.88 -6.81 16.28
N ALA A 145 -18.12 -7.97 16.91
CA ALA A 145 -17.07 -8.96 17.22
C ALA A 145 -16.46 -9.65 15.98
N SER A 146 -17.10 -9.54 14.82
CA SER A 146 -16.61 -10.12 13.56
C SER A 146 -15.63 -9.20 12.84
N VAL A 147 -15.44 -7.96 13.30
CA VAL A 147 -14.45 -7.04 12.75
C VAL A 147 -13.05 -7.54 13.10
N SER A 148 -12.21 -7.70 12.08
CA SER A 148 -10.82 -8.11 12.29
C SER A 148 -10.05 -7.11 13.16
N GLY A 149 -9.21 -7.59 14.09
CA GLY A 149 -8.47 -6.73 15.01
C GLY A 149 -7.65 -5.62 14.32
N TRP A 150 -7.09 -5.90 13.16
CA TRP A 150 -6.34 -4.93 12.35
C TRP A 150 -7.23 -3.85 11.71
N ALA A 151 -8.54 -4.06 11.58
CA ALA A 151 -9.49 -3.13 10.94
C ALA A 151 -10.31 -2.33 11.97
N VAL A 152 -10.27 -2.67 13.25
CA VAL A 152 -11.12 -2.08 14.31
C VAL A 152 -11.06 -0.56 14.30
N ASP A 153 -9.86 0.02 14.29
CA ASP A 153 -9.69 1.48 14.36
C ASP A 153 -10.26 2.17 13.11
N ALA A 154 -10.04 1.59 11.93
CA ALA A 154 -10.57 2.11 10.69
C ALA A 154 -12.10 2.02 10.63
N VAL A 155 -12.68 0.93 11.10
CA VAL A 155 -14.14 0.75 11.15
C VAL A 155 -14.75 1.71 12.17
N ARG A 156 -14.15 1.88 13.36
CA ARG A 156 -14.59 2.85 14.36
C ARG A 156 -14.54 4.29 13.83
N TRP A 157 -13.48 4.63 13.10
CA TRP A 157 -13.39 5.92 12.43
C TRP A 157 -14.49 6.09 11.38
N ALA A 158 -14.71 5.11 10.50
CA ALA A 158 -15.71 5.20 9.46
C ALA A 158 -17.15 5.32 10.01
N VAL A 159 -17.43 4.64 11.11
CA VAL A 159 -18.73 4.80 11.82
C VAL A 159 -18.81 6.17 12.49
N GLY A 160 -17.75 6.60 13.19
CA GLY A 160 -17.71 7.87 13.91
C GLY A 160 -17.77 9.10 13.00
N SER A 161 -17.24 9.00 11.79
CA SER A 161 -17.32 10.05 10.75
C SER A 161 -18.57 9.97 9.86
N GLY A 162 -19.47 9.02 10.12
CA GLY A 162 -20.69 8.86 9.34
C GLY A 162 -20.48 8.23 7.95
N LEU A 163 -19.26 7.79 7.63
CA LEU A 163 -18.94 7.12 6.38
C LEU A 163 -19.59 5.74 6.28
N MET A 164 -19.71 5.04 7.41
CA MET A 164 -20.31 3.71 7.49
C MET A 164 -21.44 3.69 8.53
N ASN A 165 -22.68 3.55 8.07
CA ASN A 165 -23.86 3.49 8.95
C ASN A 165 -24.35 2.05 9.20
N GLY A 166 -23.66 1.06 8.64
CA GLY A 166 -24.08 -0.33 8.70
C GLY A 166 -25.29 -0.63 7.80
N LYS A 167 -25.71 -1.88 7.80
CA LYS A 167 -26.88 -2.38 7.07
C LYS A 167 -27.66 -3.34 7.97
N ASN A 168 -28.93 -3.05 8.20
CA ASN A 168 -29.78 -3.86 9.09
C ASN A 168 -29.15 -4.11 10.49
N GLY A 169 -28.56 -3.07 11.11
CA GLY A 169 -27.89 -3.19 12.41
C GLY A 169 -26.57 -3.99 12.40
N ARG A 170 -25.95 -4.18 11.25
CA ARG A 170 -24.69 -4.91 11.09
C ARG A 170 -23.67 -4.09 10.30
N ILE A 171 -22.40 -4.27 10.61
CA ILE A 171 -21.25 -3.72 9.86
C ILE A 171 -21.02 -4.52 8.58
N ASP A 172 -21.21 -5.84 8.65
CA ASP A 172 -20.90 -6.82 7.61
C ASP A 172 -19.43 -6.71 7.13
N PRO A 173 -18.44 -6.86 8.04
CA PRO A 173 -17.04 -6.54 7.73
C PRO A 173 -16.45 -7.42 6.63
N ALA A 174 -16.85 -8.70 6.55
CA ALA A 174 -16.41 -9.65 5.53
C ALA A 174 -17.23 -9.58 4.24
N GLY A 175 -18.35 -8.85 4.23
CA GLY A 175 -19.16 -8.63 3.04
C GLY A 175 -18.38 -7.86 1.97
N LEU A 176 -18.66 -8.15 0.70
CA LEU A 176 -17.98 -7.48 -0.42
C LEU A 176 -18.47 -6.05 -0.59
N THR A 177 -17.53 -5.14 -0.86
CA THR A 177 -17.85 -3.76 -1.22
C THR A 177 -18.23 -3.68 -2.70
N THR A 178 -19.41 -3.18 -3.00
CA THR A 178 -19.84 -2.91 -4.36
C THR A 178 -19.20 -1.62 -4.90
N ARG A 179 -19.19 -1.48 -6.23
CA ARG A 179 -18.69 -0.23 -6.88
C ARG A 179 -19.49 1.00 -6.41
N ALA A 180 -20.80 0.88 -6.21
CA ALA A 180 -21.65 1.95 -5.73
C ALA A 180 -21.30 2.34 -4.28
N GLU A 181 -21.11 1.37 -3.40
CA GLU A 181 -20.68 1.63 -2.02
C GLU A 181 -19.29 2.28 -1.97
N ALA A 182 -18.34 1.78 -2.77
CA ALA A 182 -17.02 2.38 -2.87
C ALA A 182 -17.08 3.84 -3.34
N ALA A 183 -17.86 4.13 -4.37
CA ALA A 183 -18.05 5.49 -4.87
C ALA A 183 -18.68 6.42 -3.82
N ALA A 184 -19.70 5.96 -3.11
CA ALA A 184 -20.34 6.73 -2.03
C ALA A 184 -19.36 7.03 -0.88
N LEU A 185 -18.60 6.04 -0.44
CA LEU A 185 -17.61 6.19 0.62
C LEU A 185 -16.48 7.15 0.22
N LEU A 186 -15.99 7.05 -1.01
CA LEU A 186 -14.97 7.97 -1.55
C LEU A 186 -15.52 9.40 -1.63
N HIS A 187 -16.72 9.58 -2.16
CA HIS A 187 -17.36 10.90 -2.26
C HIS A 187 -17.48 11.56 -0.88
N HIS A 188 -18.03 10.83 0.12
CA HIS A 188 -18.17 11.36 1.48
C HIS A 188 -16.82 11.62 2.18
N CYS A 189 -15.79 10.84 1.89
CA CYS A 189 -14.47 11.02 2.51
C CYS A 189 -13.72 12.24 1.93
N LEU A 190 -14.00 12.62 0.67
CA LEU A 190 -13.29 13.66 -0.06
C LEU A 190 -14.07 14.98 -0.22
N ALA A 191 -15.35 14.98 0.14
CA ALA A 191 -16.18 16.19 0.16
C ALA A 191 -15.95 17.00 1.43
#